data_4b69db79c0e92f5cb910f8d309d9bf4b
#
_entry.id   4b69db79c0e92f5cb910f8d309d9bf4b
#
_cell.length_a   1.000
_cell.length_b   1.000
_cell.length_c   1.000
_cell.angle_alpha   90.00
_cell.angle_beta   90.00
_cell.angle_gamma   90.00
#
_symmetry.space_group_name_H-M   'P 1'
#
loop_
_entity.id
_entity.type
_entity.pdbx_description
1 polymer ?
#
loop_
_entity_poly.entity_id
_entity_poly.type
_entity_poly.pdbx_seq_one_letter_code
_entity_poly.pdbx_strand_id
1 'polypeptide(L)'
;MEVTPDLLTPYKMGKFDLAHRVVLAPLTRCRSYENMAQPHNTLYYEQRAAPGVFLIAEASAVSETATGYPHVPGLWSQEQVEAWKPVVDAVHAKGALFFCQLWHTGRKKSHTADYVADFGAPPKLETEEIPQMVMDFRVAARNGIKAGFDGVEIHAANGFLINQFWWFMDIGRVNSSQPLHLDHFTKDNQLNVNMAAA
;
A
#
# COMPACT_ATOMS: atom_id res chain seq x y z
N MET A 1 34.32 17.19 5.94
CA MET A 1 33.79 15.90 6.44
C MET A 1 32.29 15.98 6.26
N GLU A 2 31.75 15.12 5.40
CA GLU A 2 30.32 15.01 5.21
C GLU A 2 29.74 14.34 6.46
N VAL A 3 28.90 15.05 7.18
CA VAL A 3 28.28 14.51 8.41
C VAL A 3 27.22 13.50 7.96
N THR A 4 27.46 12.21 8.17
CA THR A 4 26.45 11.17 7.94
C THR A 4 25.25 11.49 8.84
N PRO A 5 24.04 11.68 8.29
CA PRO A 5 22.90 12.02 9.11
C PRO A 5 22.54 10.85 10.06
N ASP A 6 22.40 11.17 11.35
CA ASP A 6 21.93 10.22 12.37
C ASP A 6 20.46 9.86 12.12
N LEU A 7 20.06 8.62 12.42
CA LEU A 7 18.69 8.14 12.33
C LEU A 7 17.70 8.98 13.16
N LEU A 8 18.18 9.57 14.24
CA LEU A 8 17.38 10.39 15.16
C LEU A 8 17.37 11.89 14.79
N THR A 9 18.03 12.28 13.69
CA THR A 9 17.95 13.69 13.23
C THR A 9 16.63 13.96 12.50
N PRO A 10 16.05 15.16 12.67
CA PRO A 10 14.87 15.56 11.91
C PRO A 10 15.06 15.45 10.41
N TYR A 11 13.98 15.18 9.70
CA TYR A 11 14.00 15.05 8.25
C TYR A 11 12.80 15.72 7.61
N LYS A 12 13.03 16.51 6.58
CA LYS A 12 11.97 17.13 5.79
C LYS A 12 11.63 16.24 4.59
N MET A 13 10.47 15.60 4.64
CA MET A 13 9.92 14.75 3.56
C MET A 13 8.86 15.54 2.79
N GLY A 14 9.26 16.21 1.70
CA GLY A 14 8.36 17.08 0.93
C GLY A 14 7.77 18.18 1.80
N LYS A 15 6.45 18.16 2.01
CA LYS A 15 5.74 19.12 2.88
C LYS A 15 5.73 18.73 4.36
N PHE A 16 6.19 17.54 4.71
CA PHE A 16 6.12 17.00 6.07
C PHE A 16 7.45 17.16 6.80
N ASP A 17 7.38 17.59 8.05
CA ASP A 17 8.53 17.72 8.94
C ASP A 17 8.50 16.53 9.93
N LEU A 18 9.46 15.61 9.78
CA LEU A 18 9.58 14.41 10.61
C LEU A 18 10.55 14.67 11.77
N ALA A 19 10.21 14.15 12.96
CA ALA A 19 11.06 14.26 14.14
C ALA A 19 12.37 13.48 14.01
N HIS A 20 12.35 12.39 13.23
CA HIS A 20 13.48 11.51 12.99
C HIS A 20 13.27 10.68 11.69
N ARG A 21 14.26 9.89 11.31
CA ARG A 21 14.26 9.08 10.07
C ARG A 21 13.75 7.65 10.27
N VAL A 22 13.40 7.28 11.50
CA VAL A 22 12.82 5.95 11.78
C VAL A 22 11.34 5.96 11.44
N VAL A 23 10.91 4.98 10.64
CA VAL A 23 9.54 4.84 10.13
C VAL A 23 8.96 3.51 10.58
N LEU A 24 7.68 3.48 10.99
CA LEU A 24 6.98 2.21 11.13
C LEU A 24 6.70 1.65 9.74
N ALA A 25 7.40 0.57 9.39
CA ALA A 25 7.20 -0.13 8.14
C ALA A 25 5.80 -0.77 8.03
N PRO A 26 5.25 -0.94 6.82
CA PRO A 26 3.98 -1.61 6.59
C PRO A 26 4.10 -3.12 6.89
N LEU A 27 3.47 -3.57 7.96
CA LEU A 27 3.51 -4.96 8.42
C LEU A 27 2.14 -5.61 8.32
N THR A 28 1.94 -6.53 7.39
CA THR A 28 0.69 -7.30 7.24
C THR A 28 0.39 -8.08 8.52
N ARG A 29 -0.73 -7.79 9.16
CA ARG A 29 -1.10 -8.34 10.46
C ARG A 29 -2.15 -9.44 10.37
N CYS A 30 -2.92 -9.51 9.28
CA CYS A 30 -4.03 -10.47 9.08
C CYS A 30 -5.05 -10.46 10.25
N ARG A 31 -5.45 -9.27 10.70
CA ARG A 31 -6.37 -9.08 11.83
C ARG A 31 -7.55 -8.16 11.53
N SER A 32 -7.80 -7.89 10.26
CA SER A 32 -8.90 -7.05 9.78
C SER A 32 -10.01 -7.95 9.24
N TYR A 33 -10.81 -8.50 10.17
CA TYR A 33 -11.90 -9.41 9.85
C TYR A 33 -12.85 -8.77 8.84
N GLU A 34 -13.29 -9.55 7.86
CA GLU A 34 -14.13 -9.08 6.75
C GLU A 34 -13.49 -7.91 5.96
N ASN A 35 -12.17 -7.85 5.93
CA ASN A 35 -11.37 -6.79 5.33
C ASN A 35 -11.63 -5.38 5.91
N MET A 36 -12.17 -5.31 7.12
CA MET A 36 -12.48 -4.08 7.84
C MET A 36 -11.45 -3.80 8.92
N ALA A 37 -10.97 -2.56 9.01
CA ALA A 37 -10.15 -2.14 10.15
C ALA A 37 -10.94 -2.31 11.46
N GLN A 38 -10.32 -2.86 12.48
CA GLN A 38 -10.93 -3.23 13.75
C GLN A 38 -10.45 -2.33 14.89
N PRO A 39 -11.14 -2.27 16.02
CA PRO A 39 -10.70 -1.47 17.18
C PRO A 39 -9.28 -1.79 17.65
N HIS A 40 -8.83 -3.02 17.54
CA HIS A 40 -7.46 -3.40 17.90
C HIS A 40 -6.41 -2.89 16.90
N ASN A 41 -6.78 -2.56 15.64
CA ASN A 41 -5.90 -1.85 14.73
C ASN A 41 -5.66 -0.43 15.26
N THR A 42 -6.69 0.25 15.78
CA THR A 42 -6.55 1.57 16.43
C THR A 42 -5.50 1.52 17.53
N LEU A 43 -5.66 0.60 18.48
CA LEU A 43 -4.70 0.45 19.58
C LEU A 43 -3.27 0.15 19.09
N TYR A 44 -3.14 -0.70 18.06
CA TYR A 44 -1.83 -1.06 17.51
C TYR A 44 -1.08 0.14 16.94
N TYR A 45 -1.75 0.98 16.14
CA TYR A 45 -1.12 2.15 15.53
C TYR A 45 -0.94 3.29 16.54
N GLU A 46 -1.90 3.52 17.43
CA GLU A 46 -1.81 4.51 18.50
C GLU A 46 -0.59 4.28 19.41
N GLN A 47 -0.31 3.02 19.76
CA GLN A 47 0.86 2.65 20.59
C GLN A 47 2.20 2.98 19.93
N ARG A 48 2.23 3.18 18.62
CA ARG A 48 3.44 3.45 17.81
C ARG A 48 3.53 4.88 17.33
N ALA A 49 2.47 5.64 17.55
CA ALA A 49 2.38 7.03 17.16
C ALA A 49 2.98 7.93 18.25
N ALA A 50 3.76 8.91 17.80
CA ALA A 50 4.29 10.00 18.61
C ALA A 50 4.48 11.24 17.73
N PRO A 51 4.64 12.45 18.30
CA PRO A 51 4.75 13.67 17.51
C PRO A 51 5.88 13.61 16.48
N GLY A 52 5.55 13.87 15.21
CA GLY A 52 6.50 13.89 14.10
C GLY A 52 7.02 12.50 13.66
N VAL A 53 6.47 11.41 14.18
CA VAL A 53 6.79 10.04 13.71
C VAL A 53 6.03 9.74 12.44
N PHE A 54 6.68 9.04 11.49
CA PHE A 54 6.04 8.56 10.28
C PHE A 54 5.65 7.09 10.39
N LEU A 55 4.39 6.79 10.13
CA LEU A 55 3.85 5.44 10.11
C LEU A 55 3.31 5.12 8.72
N ILE A 56 3.53 3.88 8.26
CA ILE A 56 2.86 3.33 7.09
C ILE A 56 1.97 2.18 7.56
N ALA A 57 0.69 2.25 7.23
CA ALA A 57 -0.26 1.21 7.57
C ALA A 57 0.05 -0.09 6.83
N GLU A 58 -0.40 -1.20 7.38
CA GLU A 58 -0.30 -2.50 6.73
C GLU A 58 -0.91 -2.49 5.32
N ALA A 59 -0.40 -3.37 4.46
CA ALA A 59 -0.85 -3.51 3.10
C ALA A 59 -2.37 -3.70 3.03
N SER A 60 -3.06 -2.75 2.41
CA SER A 60 -4.51 -2.70 2.27
C SER A 60 -4.90 -3.02 0.84
N ALA A 61 -5.78 -4.00 0.66
CA ALA A 61 -6.20 -4.45 -0.66
C ALA A 61 -6.98 -3.35 -1.40
N VAL A 62 -6.73 -3.22 -2.70
CA VAL A 62 -7.36 -2.21 -3.56
C VAL A 62 -8.71 -2.68 -4.14
N SER A 63 -8.99 -3.98 -4.07
CA SER A 63 -10.25 -4.61 -4.51
C SER A 63 -10.42 -5.94 -3.77
N GLU A 64 -11.59 -6.54 -3.87
CA GLU A 64 -11.85 -7.87 -3.34
C GLU A 64 -10.92 -8.92 -3.96
N THR A 65 -10.65 -8.81 -5.25
CA THR A 65 -9.74 -9.73 -5.97
C THR A 65 -8.27 -9.51 -5.65
N ALA A 66 -7.92 -8.37 -5.05
CA ALA A 66 -6.55 -8.04 -4.65
C ALA A 66 -6.12 -8.73 -3.35
N THR A 67 -7.06 -9.25 -2.57
CA THR A 67 -6.79 -9.94 -1.31
C THR A 67 -6.08 -11.27 -1.57
N GLY A 68 -4.92 -11.48 -0.97
CA GLY A 68 -4.18 -12.75 -1.12
C GLY A 68 -3.95 -13.46 0.19
N TYR A 69 -4.28 -12.79 1.30
CA TYR A 69 -4.17 -13.31 2.65
C TYR A 69 -5.49 -13.09 3.40
N PRO A 70 -5.86 -13.99 4.33
CA PRO A 70 -7.06 -13.81 5.12
C PRO A 70 -6.93 -12.56 6.02
N HIS A 71 -8.05 -11.90 6.25
CA HIS A 71 -8.16 -10.81 7.21
C HIS A 71 -7.17 -9.65 7.00
N VAL A 72 -6.78 -9.37 5.76
CA VAL A 72 -6.10 -8.11 5.41
C VAL A 72 -7.13 -7.00 5.28
N PRO A 73 -6.80 -5.75 5.62
CA PRO A 73 -7.73 -4.65 5.44
C PRO A 73 -7.90 -4.32 3.95
N GLY A 74 -9.01 -3.68 3.63
CA GLY A 74 -9.30 -3.14 2.32
C GLY A 74 -9.47 -1.63 2.32
N LEU A 75 -9.46 -1.05 1.11
CA LEU A 75 -9.72 0.37 0.86
C LEU A 75 -10.60 0.61 -0.38
N TRP A 76 -11.37 -0.40 -0.82
CA TRP A 76 -12.19 -0.30 -2.03
C TRP A 76 -13.65 0.10 -1.75
N SER A 77 -14.14 -0.01 -0.51
CA SER A 77 -15.54 0.30 -0.16
C SER A 77 -15.64 1.50 0.79
N GLN A 78 -16.84 2.09 0.86
CA GLN A 78 -17.11 3.20 1.78
C GLN A 78 -17.09 2.73 3.25
N GLU A 79 -17.56 1.51 3.52
CA GLU A 79 -17.55 0.92 4.86
C GLU A 79 -16.12 0.77 5.38
N GLN A 80 -15.19 0.38 4.51
CA GLN A 80 -13.77 0.30 4.85
C GLN A 80 -13.18 1.68 5.14
N VAL A 81 -13.57 2.70 4.39
CA VAL A 81 -13.18 4.09 4.67
C VAL A 81 -13.63 4.50 6.09
N GLU A 82 -14.89 4.24 6.43
CA GLU A 82 -15.42 4.57 7.76
C GLU A 82 -14.70 3.78 8.87
N ALA A 83 -14.36 2.53 8.63
CA ALA A 83 -13.62 1.70 9.57
C ALA A 83 -12.18 2.18 9.82
N TRP A 84 -11.53 2.78 8.80
CA TRP A 84 -10.19 3.34 8.95
C TRP A 84 -10.15 4.68 9.68
N LYS A 85 -11.21 5.50 9.63
CA LYS A 85 -11.23 6.84 10.26
C LYS A 85 -10.82 6.82 11.73
N PRO A 86 -11.39 5.97 12.62
CA PRO A 86 -10.98 5.95 14.02
C PRO A 86 -9.50 5.60 14.22
N VAL A 87 -8.92 4.79 13.32
CA VAL A 87 -7.52 4.42 13.36
C VAL A 87 -6.63 5.62 13.01
N VAL A 88 -6.99 6.33 11.94
CA VAL A 88 -6.28 7.53 11.48
C VAL A 88 -6.38 8.64 12.52
N ASP A 89 -7.58 8.88 13.05
CA ASP A 89 -7.81 9.91 14.07
C ASP A 89 -6.97 9.67 15.32
N ALA A 90 -6.85 8.42 15.77
CA ALA A 90 -6.02 8.06 16.93
C ALA A 90 -4.53 8.30 16.69
N VAL A 91 -4.03 8.05 15.48
CA VAL A 91 -2.65 8.31 15.10
C VAL A 91 -2.39 9.83 15.02
N HIS A 92 -3.30 10.58 14.40
CA HIS A 92 -3.21 12.03 14.30
C HIS A 92 -3.32 12.73 15.66
N ALA A 93 -4.13 12.20 16.58
CA ALA A 93 -4.21 12.71 17.95
C ALA A 93 -2.87 12.64 18.70
N LYS A 94 -1.95 11.76 18.30
CA LYS A 94 -0.57 11.69 18.79
C LYS A 94 0.41 12.60 18.02
N GLY A 95 -0.04 13.31 16.99
CA GLY A 95 0.79 14.17 16.17
C GLY A 95 1.72 13.42 15.18
N ALA A 96 1.39 12.20 14.84
CA ALA A 96 2.15 11.40 13.89
C ALA A 96 1.59 11.54 12.45
N LEU A 97 2.45 11.29 11.48
CA LEU A 97 2.12 11.20 10.05
C LEU A 97 1.75 9.77 9.70
N PHE A 98 0.67 9.57 8.95
CA PHE A 98 0.17 8.25 8.64
C PHE A 98 -0.20 8.06 7.17
N PHE A 99 0.50 7.16 6.47
CA PHE A 99 0.21 6.77 5.09
C PHE A 99 -0.44 5.38 5.07
N CYS A 100 -1.28 5.12 4.06
CA CYS A 100 -1.75 3.76 3.77
C CYS A 100 -0.94 3.14 2.63
N GLN A 101 -0.59 1.85 2.76
CA GLN A 101 0.02 1.08 1.69
C GLN A 101 -1.07 0.40 0.86
N LEU A 102 -1.12 0.71 -0.44
CA LEU A 102 -2.03 0.11 -1.41
C LEU A 102 -1.42 -1.15 -2.01
N TRP A 103 -2.19 -2.22 -2.06
CA TRP A 103 -1.67 -3.53 -2.37
C TRP A 103 -2.61 -4.37 -3.25
N HIS A 104 -2.01 -5.12 -4.14
CA HIS A 104 -2.65 -6.19 -4.89
C HIS A 104 -1.67 -7.36 -4.97
N THR A 105 -2.09 -8.53 -4.49
CA THR A 105 -1.22 -9.72 -4.44
C THR A 105 -0.84 -10.27 -5.81
N GLY A 106 -1.60 -9.88 -6.85
CA GLY A 106 -1.39 -10.41 -8.20
C GLY A 106 -1.70 -11.89 -8.28
N ARG A 107 -0.77 -12.65 -8.82
CA ARG A 107 -0.90 -14.10 -9.03
C ARG A 107 -0.86 -14.94 -7.73
N LYS A 108 -0.53 -14.34 -6.60
CA LYS A 108 -0.49 -15.02 -5.30
C LYS A 108 -1.88 -15.05 -4.65
N LYS A 109 -2.80 -15.85 -5.14
CA LYS A 109 -4.07 -16.09 -4.46
C LYS A 109 -3.92 -17.28 -3.52
N SER A 110 -3.86 -17.05 -2.22
CA SER A 110 -4.12 -18.09 -1.21
C SER A 110 -5.58 -17.94 -0.76
N HIS A 111 -6.46 -18.78 -1.23
CA HIS A 111 -7.87 -18.82 -0.83
C HIS A 111 -8.18 -19.86 0.24
N THR A 112 -7.18 -20.54 0.79
CA THR A 112 -7.40 -21.56 1.81
C THR A 112 -6.95 -21.07 3.18
N ALA A 113 -7.79 -21.34 4.19
CA ALA A 113 -7.52 -21.06 5.59
C ALA A 113 -6.29 -21.84 6.13
N ASP A 114 -5.84 -22.83 5.39
CA ASP A 114 -4.63 -23.57 5.69
C ASP A 114 -3.46 -22.95 4.93
N TYR A 115 -2.46 -22.56 5.65
CA TYR A 115 -1.21 -21.88 5.25
C TYR A 115 -0.34 -22.72 4.28
N VAL A 116 -0.92 -23.64 3.56
CA VAL A 116 -0.26 -24.40 2.51
C VAL A 116 -0.43 -23.63 1.21
N ALA A 117 0.61 -22.86 0.88
CA ALA A 117 0.72 -22.21 -0.41
C ALA A 117 0.60 -23.25 -1.53
N ASP A 118 -0.59 -23.41 -2.07
CA ASP A 118 -0.71 -23.98 -3.39
C ASP A 118 -0.18 -22.93 -4.38
N PHE A 119 1.11 -23.04 -4.67
CA PHE A 119 1.82 -22.20 -5.65
C PHE A 119 1.47 -22.61 -7.09
N GLY A 120 0.28 -23.16 -7.30
CA GLY A 120 -0.26 -23.29 -8.63
C GLY A 120 -0.17 -21.91 -9.30
N ALA A 121 0.52 -21.83 -10.46
CA ALA A 121 0.65 -20.58 -11.18
C ALA A 121 -0.75 -20.02 -11.49
N PRO A 122 -1.19 -18.92 -10.88
CA PRO A 122 -2.50 -18.37 -11.18
C PRO A 122 -2.56 -17.94 -12.64
N PRO A 123 -3.76 -17.83 -13.22
CA PRO A 123 -3.91 -17.45 -14.61
C PRO A 123 -3.17 -16.14 -14.89
N LYS A 124 -2.57 -16.06 -16.05
CA LYS A 124 -1.93 -14.85 -16.55
C LYS A 124 -2.99 -13.75 -16.61
N LEU A 125 -2.63 -12.56 -16.15
CA LEU A 125 -3.48 -11.39 -16.30
C LEU A 125 -3.65 -11.08 -17.78
N GLU A 126 -4.88 -10.93 -18.25
CA GLU A 126 -5.16 -10.52 -19.60
C GLU A 126 -5.03 -8.98 -19.73
N THR A 127 -4.63 -8.52 -20.91
CA THR A 127 -4.37 -7.09 -21.15
C THR A 127 -5.62 -6.24 -20.89
N GLU A 128 -6.79 -6.79 -21.18
CA GLU A 128 -8.09 -6.16 -20.99
C GLU A 128 -8.46 -5.92 -19.52
N GLU A 129 -7.83 -6.63 -18.58
CA GLU A 129 -8.07 -6.48 -17.13
C GLU A 129 -7.24 -5.32 -16.53
N ILE A 130 -6.17 -4.89 -17.20
CA ILE A 130 -5.26 -3.85 -16.69
C ILE A 130 -5.96 -2.52 -16.41
N PRO A 131 -6.86 -1.98 -17.27
CA PRO A 131 -7.56 -0.73 -17.00
C PRO A 131 -8.38 -0.78 -15.71
N GLN A 132 -9.03 -1.91 -15.41
CA GLN A 132 -9.78 -2.08 -14.18
C GLN A 132 -8.86 -2.06 -12.95
N MET A 133 -7.72 -2.74 -13.00
CA MET A 133 -6.75 -2.70 -11.90
C MET A 133 -6.22 -1.29 -11.63
N VAL A 134 -5.92 -0.52 -12.69
CA VAL A 134 -5.53 0.89 -12.54
C VAL A 134 -6.64 1.68 -11.85
N MET A 135 -7.90 1.42 -12.20
CA MET A 135 -9.04 2.07 -11.58
C MET A 135 -9.18 1.66 -10.10
N ASP A 136 -8.94 0.40 -9.75
CA ASP A 136 -9.01 -0.10 -8.38
C ASP A 136 -7.97 0.62 -7.49
N PHE A 137 -6.72 0.73 -7.96
CA PHE A 137 -5.70 1.52 -7.24
C PHE A 137 -6.10 3.00 -7.10
N ARG A 138 -6.69 3.59 -8.14
CA ARG A 138 -7.15 4.99 -8.10
C ARG A 138 -8.28 5.19 -7.10
N VAL A 139 -9.25 4.28 -7.06
CA VAL A 139 -10.36 4.32 -6.10
C VAL A 139 -9.83 4.14 -4.68
N ALA A 140 -8.98 3.15 -4.45
CA ALA A 140 -8.39 2.89 -3.13
C ALA A 140 -7.54 4.08 -2.64
N ALA A 141 -6.77 4.72 -3.52
CA ALA A 141 -6.01 5.93 -3.17
C ALA A 141 -6.94 7.07 -2.71
N ARG A 142 -8.02 7.33 -3.45
CA ARG A 142 -9.02 8.34 -3.06
C ARG A 142 -9.69 8.00 -1.73
N ASN A 143 -9.99 6.73 -1.51
CA ASN A 143 -10.58 6.24 -0.29
C ASN A 143 -9.60 6.38 0.90
N GLY A 144 -8.31 6.11 0.71
CA GLY A 144 -7.30 6.38 1.72
C GLY A 144 -7.29 7.86 2.16
N ILE A 145 -7.29 8.77 1.21
CA ILE A 145 -7.37 10.22 1.53
C ILE A 145 -8.71 10.57 2.21
N LYS A 146 -9.84 9.98 1.78
CA LYS A 146 -11.15 10.18 2.45
C LYS A 146 -11.18 9.62 3.88
N ALA A 147 -10.46 8.55 4.15
CA ALA A 147 -10.29 8.00 5.50
C ALA A 147 -9.44 8.89 6.41
N GLY A 148 -8.73 9.88 5.83
CA GLY A 148 -7.92 10.85 6.55
C GLY A 148 -6.41 10.60 6.49
N PHE A 149 -5.93 9.56 5.81
CA PHE A 149 -4.49 9.35 5.65
C PHE A 149 -3.80 10.55 4.98
N ASP A 150 -2.59 10.86 5.39
CA ASP A 150 -1.80 11.98 4.86
C ASP A 150 -1.24 11.71 3.47
N GLY A 151 -1.22 10.44 3.06
CA GLY A 151 -0.75 10.01 1.76
C GLY A 151 -0.93 8.51 1.51
N VAL A 152 -0.48 8.07 0.36
CA VAL A 152 -0.52 6.66 -0.05
C VAL A 152 0.86 6.19 -0.47
N GLU A 153 1.14 4.93 -0.22
CA GLU A 153 2.27 4.18 -0.76
C GLU A 153 1.76 3.07 -1.64
N ILE A 154 2.41 2.81 -2.76
CA ILE A 154 2.06 1.69 -3.65
C ILE A 154 3.05 0.56 -3.47
N HIS A 155 2.57 -0.61 -3.07
CA HIS A 155 3.40 -1.78 -2.89
C HIS A 155 3.83 -2.38 -4.25
N ALA A 156 5.06 -2.09 -4.67
CA ALA A 156 5.62 -2.51 -5.96
C ALA A 156 6.74 -3.56 -5.83
N ALA A 157 6.82 -4.26 -4.70
CA ALA A 157 7.91 -5.19 -4.39
C ALA A 157 7.41 -6.60 -4.03
N ASN A 158 8.33 -7.47 -3.60
CA ASN A 158 8.08 -8.79 -3.00
C ASN A 158 7.33 -9.79 -3.90
N GLY A 159 7.40 -9.63 -5.22
CA GLY A 159 6.74 -10.53 -6.16
C GLY A 159 5.22 -10.36 -6.21
N PHE A 160 4.67 -9.24 -5.72
CA PHE A 160 3.26 -8.88 -5.87
C PHE A 160 2.98 -8.24 -7.23
N LEU A 161 1.74 -7.85 -7.51
CA LEU A 161 1.24 -7.50 -8.84
C LEU A 161 2.21 -6.61 -9.64
N ILE A 162 2.59 -5.44 -9.12
CA ILE A 162 3.41 -4.48 -9.86
C ILE A 162 4.83 -5.02 -10.09
N ASN A 163 5.41 -5.70 -9.09
CA ASN A 163 6.71 -6.35 -9.26
C ASN A 163 6.66 -7.48 -10.30
N GLN A 164 5.52 -8.18 -10.43
CA GLN A 164 5.33 -9.21 -11.45
C GLN A 164 5.37 -8.61 -12.86
N PHE A 165 4.84 -7.41 -13.09
CA PHE A 165 4.94 -6.72 -14.39
C PHE A 165 6.40 -6.39 -14.73
N TRP A 166 7.19 -5.89 -13.78
CA TRP A 166 8.61 -5.58 -14.01
C TRP A 166 9.44 -6.83 -14.32
N TRP A 167 9.20 -7.92 -13.62
CA TRP A 167 9.89 -9.19 -13.86
C TRP A 167 9.67 -9.73 -15.27
N PHE A 168 8.45 -9.57 -15.81
CA PHE A 168 8.16 -9.97 -17.19
C PHE A 168 8.82 -9.08 -18.22
N MET A 169 9.06 -7.81 -17.93
CA MET A 169 9.76 -6.89 -18.81
C MET A 169 11.27 -7.13 -18.83
N ASP A 170 11.87 -7.45 -17.68
CA ASP A 170 13.32 -7.56 -17.52
C ASP A 170 13.91 -8.85 -18.12
N ILE A 171 13.13 -9.93 -18.19
CA ILE A 171 13.60 -11.21 -18.77
C ILE A 171 13.36 -11.36 -20.28
N GLY A 172 13.09 -10.26 -20.99
CA GLY A 172 13.02 -10.26 -22.46
C GLY A 172 11.93 -11.17 -23.07
N ARG A 173 10.95 -11.62 -22.28
CA ARG A 173 9.87 -12.52 -22.71
C ARG A 173 8.56 -11.82 -23.05
N VAL A 174 8.56 -10.52 -23.13
CA VAL A 174 7.47 -9.81 -23.78
C VAL A 174 7.83 -9.71 -25.25
N ASN A 175 7.09 -10.41 -26.09
CA ASN A 175 7.18 -10.26 -27.52
C ASN A 175 7.15 -8.75 -27.86
N SER A 176 8.15 -8.27 -28.57
CA SER A 176 8.51 -6.87 -28.81
C SER A 176 7.49 -6.04 -29.59
N SER A 177 6.23 -6.48 -29.66
CA SER A 177 5.22 -5.80 -30.47
C SER A 177 4.31 -4.82 -29.73
N GLN A 178 4.36 -4.78 -28.37
CA GLN A 178 3.68 -3.71 -27.63
C GLN A 178 4.41 -3.42 -26.30
N PRO A 179 5.15 -2.32 -26.19
CA PRO A 179 5.60 -1.84 -24.88
C PRO A 179 4.37 -1.42 -24.08
N LEU A 180 4.18 -2.06 -22.91
CA LEU A 180 3.27 -1.54 -21.90
C LEU A 180 3.81 -0.17 -21.46
N HIS A 181 3.24 0.89 -22.02
CA HIS A 181 3.58 2.25 -21.65
C HIS A 181 3.16 2.49 -20.20
N LEU A 182 4.13 2.63 -19.31
CA LEU A 182 3.99 3.22 -17.97
C LEU A 182 3.34 4.62 -18.03
N ASP A 183 3.28 5.23 -19.19
CA ASP A 183 2.63 6.51 -19.48
C ASP A 183 1.15 6.56 -19.08
N HIS A 184 0.45 5.42 -19.00
CA HIS A 184 -0.91 5.39 -18.50
C HIS A 184 -1.01 5.64 -16.99
N PHE A 185 0.07 5.46 -16.23
CA PHE A 185 0.12 5.79 -14.81
C PHE A 185 0.48 7.26 -14.54
N THR A 186 1.10 7.94 -15.50
CA THR A 186 1.71 9.26 -15.28
C THR A 186 1.07 10.42 -16.02
N LYS A 187 0.34 10.21 -17.13
CA LYS A 187 -0.04 11.31 -18.04
C LYS A 187 -1.31 12.08 -17.70
N ASP A 188 -2.28 11.52 -16.97
CA ASP A 188 -3.57 12.19 -16.84
C ASP A 188 -4.03 12.50 -15.41
N ASN A 189 -3.22 12.29 -14.40
CA ASN A 189 -3.63 12.64 -13.04
C ASN A 189 -2.42 13.03 -12.20
N GLN A 190 -2.49 14.20 -11.59
CA GLN A 190 -1.64 14.66 -10.50
C GLN A 190 -1.80 13.78 -9.24
N LEU A 191 -1.46 12.50 -9.33
CA LEU A 191 -1.09 11.72 -8.18
C LEU A 191 0.40 11.97 -7.99
N ASN A 192 0.75 12.81 -7.02
CA ASN A 192 2.11 12.89 -6.51
C ASN A 192 2.44 11.55 -5.86
N VAL A 193 2.91 10.61 -6.67
CA VAL A 193 3.54 9.38 -6.18
C VAL A 193 4.94 9.80 -5.74
N ASN A 194 5.09 10.21 -4.50
CA ASN A 194 6.40 10.33 -3.89
C ASN A 194 6.93 8.91 -3.68
N MET A 195 7.59 8.35 -4.70
CA MET A 195 8.48 7.23 -4.50
C MET A 195 9.67 7.76 -3.70
N ALA A 196 9.66 7.58 -2.40
CA ALA A 196 10.85 7.72 -1.60
C ALA A 196 11.75 6.52 -1.97
N ALA A 197 12.69 6.76 -2.88
CA ALA A 197 13.84 5.86 -3.04
C ALA A 197 14.64 5.93 -1.74
N ALA A 198 14.88 4.77 -1.13
CA ALA A 198 15.79 4.59 -0.03
C ALA A 198 17.24 4.79 -0.50
#